data_3fa79e8642d80711d7cc3b721f58d5b1
#
_entry.id   3fa79e8642d80711d7cc3b721f58d5b1
#
_cell.length_a   1.000
_cell.length_b   1.000
_cell.length_c   1.000
_cell.angle_alpha   90.00
_cell.angle_beta   90.00
_cell.angle_gamma   90.00
#
_symmetry.space_group_name_H-M   'P 1'
#
loop_
_entity.id
_entity.type
_entity.pdbx_description
1 polymer ?
#
loop_
_entity_poly.entity_id
_entity_poly.type
_entity_poly.pdbx_seq_one_letter_code
_entity_poly.pdbx_strand_id
1 'polypeptide(L)'
;FREVDGELKSKIIKTTVGKIIFNESIPQNLGLVNRENEEESFNLEVDFLATKKSLGKIIDQCYMKHGPVKTSIMLDNIKALGYHYSSIGAVTVASSDIIVPKVKYDLLKEADETIEKIEKMYKRGFISDEERYERVIEKWTQTTEDVANALMDSLDKFNPIYMMADSGARGSKSQIKQLAGMRGLMASPSGKIIELPIRASFKEGLDVIEYFLSTHGARKGNADTALKLSLIHISERAGKADR
;
A
#
# COMPACT_ATOMS: atom_id res chain seq x y z
N PHE A 1 -6.26 -5.52 36.88
CA PHE A 1 -6.31 -4.72 38.11
C PHE A 1 -5.93 -3.28 37.77
N ARG A 2 -6.66 -2.32 38.32
CA ARG A 2 -6.35 -0.90 38.18
C ARG A 2 -6.74 -0.18 39.46
N GLU A 3 -5.95 0.79 39.86
CA GLU A 3 -6.27 1.67 40.98
C GLU A 3 -7.23 2.77 40.48
N VAL A 4 -8.43 2.79 41.07
CA VAL A 4 -9.47 3.77 40.77
C VAL A 4 -9.93 4.30 42.15
N ASP A 5 -9.80 5.61 42.37
CA ASP A 5 -10.15 6.28 43.64
C ASP A 5 -9.44 5.71 44.88
N GLY A 6 -8.20 5.21 44.73
CA GLY A 6 -7.42 4.60 45.81
C GLY A 6 -7.79 3.14 46.14
N GLU A 7 -8.72 2.53 45.42
CA GLU A 7 -9.09 1.13 45.54
C GLU A 7 -8.64 0.33 44.32
N LEU A 8 -8.12 -0.87 44.55
CA LEU A 8 -7.68 -1.80 43.50
C LEU A 8 -8.90 -2.55 42.95
N LYS A 9 -9.47 -2.05 41.88
CA LYS A 9 -10.58 -2.71 41.16
C LYS A 9 -10.08 -3.69 40.11
N SER A 10 -10.82 -4.78 39.89
CA SER A 10 -10.50 -5.77 38.84
C SER A 10 -11.69 -5.99 37.93
N LYS A 11 -11.42 -6.17 36.62
CA LYS A 11 -12.43 -6.52 35.61
C LYS A 11 -11.87 -7.57 34.66
N ILE A 12 -12.70 -8.53 34.25
CA ILE A 12 -12.35 -9.48 33.21
C ILE A 12 -12.70 -8.86 31.86
N ILE A 13 -11.71 -8.71 30.99
CA ILE A 13 -11.88 -8.18 29.64
C ILE A 13 -11.61 -9.29 28.61
N LYS A 14 -12.36 -9.29 27.53
CA LYS A 14 -12.13 -10.21 26.40
C LYS A 14 -11.12 -9.56 25.45
N THR A 15 -9.95 -10.15 25.30
CA THR A 15 -8.88 -9.63 24.46
C THR A 15 -8.08 -10.76 23.82
N THR A 16 -7.11 -10.45 22.96
CA THR A 16 -6.19 -11.39 22.36
C THR A 16 -4.80 -11.25 22.95
N VAL A 17 -4.01 -12.32 22.90
CA VAL A 17 -2.62 -12.31 23.42
C VAL A 17 -1.78 -11.24 22.70
N GLY A 18 -1.92 -11.09 21.39
CA GLY A 18 -1.20 -10.08 20.62
C GLY A 18 -1.48 -8.64 21.06
N LYS A 19 -2.75 -8.33 21.44
CA LYS A 19 -3.11 -7.01 21.98
C LYS A 19 -2.46 -6.76 23.33
N ILE A 20 -2.38 -7.76 24.19
CA ILE A 20 -1.73 -7.63 25.50
C ILE A 20 -0.25 -7.33 25.31
N ILE A 21 0.46 -8.15 24.52
CA ILE A 21 1.88 -7.99 24.23
C ILE A 21 2.18 -6.60 23.62
N PHE A 22 1.36 -6.14 22.70
CA PHE A 22 1.55 -4.84 22.07
C PHE A 22 1.33 -3.69 23.06
N ASN A 23 0.31 -3.78 23.89
CA ASN A 23 0.00 -2.77 24.90
C ASN A 23 1.01 -2.72 26.06
N GLU A 24 1.77 -3.79 26.30
CA GLU A 24 2.87 -3.78 27.28
C GLU A 24 3.99 -2.80 26.88
N SER A 25 4.20 -2.63 25.58
CA SER A 25 5.18 -1.68 25.05
C SER A 25 4.70 -0.24 25.00
N ILE A 26 3.43 0.02 25.31
CA ILE A 26 2.78 1.33 25.19
C ILE A 26 2.31 1.82 26.56
N PRO A 27 2.58 3.09 26.92
CA PRO A 27 2.03 3.68 28.15
C PRO A 27 0.49 3.61 28.15
N GLN A 28 -0.11 3.07 29.23
CA GLN A 28 -1.55 2.85 29.34
C GLN A 28 -2.33 4.10 29.81
N ASN A 29 -1.80 5.29 29.56
CA ASN A 29 -2.41 6.57 29.90
C ASN A 29 -2.29 7.58 28.75
N LEU A 30 -2.36 7.11 27.50
CA LEU A 30 -2.28 7.98 26.33
C LEU A 30 -3.54 8.82 26.12
N GLY A 31 -4.70 8.35 26.61
CA GLY A 31 -6.00 9.02 26.44
C GLY A 31 -6.73 8.60 25.18
N LEU A 32 -6.39 7.45 24.61
CA LEU A 32 -7.15 6.82 23.53
C LEU A 32 -8.44 6.19 24.03
N VAL A 33 -8.46 5.82 25.30
CA VAL A 33 -9.63 5.26 26.00
C VAL A 33 -10.17 6.31 26.98
N ASN A 34 -11.50 6.46 27.02
CA ASN A 34 -12.14 7.31 28.01
C ASN A 34 -12.06 6.63 29.39
N ARG A 35 -11.25 7.21 30.29
CA ARG A 35 -10.99 6.66 31.61
C ARG A 35 -11.99 7.14 32.68
N GLU A 36 -12.87 8.07 32.30
CA GLU A 36 -13.92 8.58 33.19
C GLU A 36 -15.12 7.61 33.26
N ASN A 37 -15.34 6.80 32.21
CA ASN A 37 -16.35 5.76 32.22
C ASN A 37 -15.83 4.50 32.92
N GLU A 38 -16.51 4.06 34.00
CA GLU A 38 -16.14 2.83 34.73
C GLU A 38 -16.07 1.60 33.84
N GLU A 39 -16.95 1.46 32.85
CA GLU A 39 -16.98 0.32 31.95
C GLU A 39 -15.78 0.28 31.00
N GLU A 40 -15.34 1.42 30.51
CA GLU A 40 -14.25 1.54 29.53
C GLU A 40 -12.88 1.70 30.20
N SER A 41 -12.83 2.10 31.45
CA SER A 41 -11.60 2.43 32.18
C SER A 41 -10.59 1.28 32.23
N PHE A 42 -11.05 0.03 32.13
CA PHE A 42 -10.21 -1.17 32.14
C PHE A 42 -9.75 -1.61 30.75
N ASN A 43 -10.27 -1.01 29.67
CA ASN A 43 -9.88 -1.39 28.32
C ASN A 43 -8.42 -1.01 28.05
N LEU A 44 -7.80 -1.79 27.16
CA LEU A 44 -6.44 -1.51 26.68
C LEU A 44 -6.45 -0.22 25.85
N GLU A 45 -5.37 0.56 25.92
CA GLU A 45 -5.24 1.79 25.11
C GLU A 45 -5.35 1.52 23.63
N VAL A 46 -4.79 0.41 23.16
CA VAL A 46 -4.86 -0.01 21.76
C VAL A 46 -5.64 -1.31 21.66
N ASP A 47 -6.91 -1.22 21.34
CA ASP A 47 -7.80 -2.37 21.08
C ASP A 47 -8.16 -2.54 19.59
N PHE A 48 -7.63 -1.70 18.74
CA PHE A 48 -7.83 -1.71 17.28
C PHE A 48 -6.60 -2.23 16.54
N LEU A 49 -6.74 -2.49 15.24
CA LEU A 49 -5.63 -2.90 14.37
C LEU A 49 -4.64 -1.74 14.20
N ALA A 50 -3.41 -1.94 14.69
CA ALA A 50 -2.35 -0.95 14.63
C ALA A 50 -1.70 -0.91 13.23
N THR A 51 -2.30 -0.18 12.30
CA THR A 51 -1.73 0.12 10.98
C THR A 51 -0.69 1.24 11.07
N LYS A 52 0.07 1.45 9.99
CA LYS A 52 1.04 2.57 9.90
C LYS A 52 0.41 3.93 10.23
N LYS A 53 -0.83 4.18 9.81
CA LYS A 53 -1.53 5.45 10.09
C LYS A 53 -1.93 5.58 11.55
N SER A 54 -2.41 4.49 12.17
CA SER A 54 -2.81 4.49 13.58
C SER A 54 -1.60 4.56 14.51
N LEU A 55 -0.47 3.94 14.14
CA LEU A 55 0.80 4.11 14.87
C LEU A 55 1.24 5.58 14.92
N GLY A 56 1.12 6.33 13.81
CA GLY A 56 1.39 7.77 13.81
C GLY A 56 0.59 8.52 14.87
N LYS A 57 -0.72 8.25 14.98
CA LYS A 57 -1.58 8.87 16.01
C LYS A 57 -1.17 8.50 17.44
N ILE A 58 -0.79 7.24 17.68
CA ILE A 58 -0.31 6.77 18.99
C ILE A 58 0.97 7.53 19.38
N ILE A 59 1.89 7.70 18.42
CA ILE A 59 3.15 8.41 18.64
C ILE A 59 2.90 9.88 18.96
N ASP A 60 2.05 10.54 18.19
CA ASP A 60 1.71 11.95 18.40
C ASP A 60 1.09 12.16 19.79
N GLN A 61 0.17 11.30 20.19
CA GLN A 61 -0.45 11.39 21.52
C GLN A 61 0.55 11.11 22.65
N CYS A 62 1.44 10.13 22.48
CA CYS A 62 2.49 9.87 23.44
C CYS A 62 3.44 11.06 23.58
N TYR A 63 3.82 11.67 22.47
CA TYR A 63 4.69 12.84 22.46
C TYR A 63 4.05 14.03 23.18
N MET A 64 2.80 14.32 22.86
CA MET A 64 2.07 15.44 23.49
C MET A 64 1.86 15.26 24.99
N LYS A 65 1.64 14.03 25.46
CA LYS A 65 1.33 13.75 26.86
C LYS A 65 2.54 13.46 27.72
N HIS A 66 3.54 12.78 27.20
CA HIS A 66 4.69 12.28 27.94
C HIS A 66 6.03 12.92 27.55
N GLY A 67 6.06 13.69 26.47
CA GLY A 67 7.27 14.33 25.97
C GLY A 67 8.23 13.38 25.22
N PRO A 68 9.37 13.90 24.75
CA PRO A 68 10.25 13.18 23.81
C PRO A 68 10.92 11.95 24.41
N VAL A 69 11.31 11.98 25.68
CA VAL A 69 12.08 10.87 26.30
C VAL A 69 11.26 9.58 26.38
N LYS A 70 10.03 9.67 26.93
CA LYS A 70 9.17 8.49 27.04
C LYS A 70 8.71 7.99 25.66
N THR A 71 8.48 8.91 24.70
CA THR A 71 8.14 8.56 23.33
C THR A 71 9.28 7.80 22.64
N SER A 72 10.53 8.22 22.85
CA SER A 72 11.70 7.52 22.32
C SER A 72 11.79 6.07 22.83
N ILE A 73 11.62 5.86 24.13
CA ILE A 73 11.61 4.53 24.75
C ILE A 73 10.47 3.66 24.17
N MET A 74 9.27 4.22 24.06
CA MET A 74 8.13 3.52 23.45
C MET A 74 8.42 3.11 22.00
N LEU A 75 9.01 4.00 21.20
CA LEU A 75 9.38 3.70 19.82
C LEU A 75 10.41 2.59 19.70
N ASP A 76 11.42 2.58 20.56
CA ASP A 76 12.43 1.53 20.61
C ASP A 76 11.81 0.18 20.99
N ASN A 77 10.89 0.17 21.94
CA ASN A 77 10.17 -1.04 22.34
C ASN A 77 9.29 -1.56 21.21
N ILE A 78 8.52 -0.70 20.53
CA ILE A 78 7.68 -1.09 19.39
C ILE A 78 8.54 -1.63 18.24
N LYS A 79 9.66 -0.99 17.96
CA LYS A 79 10.63 -1.45 16.96
C LYS A 79 11.16 -2.83 17.29
N ALA A 80 11.63 -3.03 18.51
CA ALA A 80 12.19 -4.33 18.99
C ALA A 80 11.11 -5.42 18.91
N LEU A 81 9.89 -5.13 19.34
CA LEU A 81 8.74 -6.03 19.27
C LEU A 81 8.43 -6.41 17.81
N GLY A 82 8.40 -5.44 16.91
CA GLY A 82 8.15 -5.66 15.49
C GLY A 82 9.18 -6.61 14.85
N TYR A 83 10.46 -6.38 15.06
CA TYR A 83 11.52 -7.27 14.57
C TYR A 83 11.45 -8.67 15.18
N HIS A 84 11.23 -8.75 16.49
CA HIS A 84 11.14 -10.03 17.20
C HIS A 84 10.02 -10.91 16.62
N TYR A 85 8.79 -10.39 16.55
CA TYR A 85 7.64 -11.15 16.07
C TYR A 85 7.65 -11.37 14.57
N SER A 86 8.22 -10.48 13.78
CA SER A 86 8.44 -10.71 12.35
C SER A 86 9.38 -11.90 12.13
N SER A 87 10.43 -12.02 12.92
CA SER A 87 11.38 -13.14 12.83
C SER A 87 10.77 -14.46 13.28
N ILE A 88 10.06 -14.48 14.42
CA ILE A 88 9.39 -15.70 14.92
C ILE A 88 8.24 -16.12 14.00
N GLY A 89 7.48 -15.16 13.50
CA GLY A 89 6.37 -15.42 12.56
C GLY A 89 6.83 -15.88 11.19
N ALA A 90 8.15 -15.83 10.91
CA ALA A 90 8.75 -16.21 9.64
C ALA A 90 8.05 -15.57 8.43
N VAL A 91 7.64 -14.30 8.57
CA VAL A 91 6.97 -13.55 7.48
C VAL A 91 7.98 -13.27 6.38
N THR A 92 7.90 -14.03 5.31
CA THR A 92 8.80 -13.93 4.16
C THR A 92 8.01 -14.05 2.88
N VAL A 93 8.61 -13.72 1.74
CA VAL A 93 7.97 -13.80 0.42
C VAL A 93 8.61 -14.91 -0.39
N ALA A 94 7.79 -15.85 -0.84
CA ALA A 94 8.17 -16.87 -1.80
C ALA A 94 7.50 -16.61 -3.16
N SER A 95 8.09 -17.13 -4.21
CA SER A 95 7.48 -17.05 -5.55
C SER A 95 6.11 -17.74 -5.63
N SER A 96 5.86 -18.74 -4.77
CA SER A 96 4.57 -19.42 -4.64
C SER A 96 3.45 -18.54 -4.08
N ASP A 97 3.81 -17.52 -3.29
CA ASP A 97 2.82 -16.65 -2.63
C ASP A 97 2.20 -15.64 -3.60
N ILE A 98 2.83 -15.46 -4.76
CA ILE A 98 2.34 -14.61 -5.83
C ILE A 98 1.36 -15.45 -6.68
N ILE A 99 0.07 -15.25 -6.45
CA ILE A 99 -1.01 -16.00 -7.12
C ILE A 99 -1.65 -15.09 -8.17
N VAL A 100 -1.68 -15.56 -9.42
CA VAL A 100 -2.37 -14.86 -10.51
C VAL A 100 -3.84 -15.26 -10.49
N PRO A 101 -4.80 -14.31 -10.38
CA PRO A 101 -6.22 -14.64 -10.34
C PRO A 101 -6.70 -15.16 -11.71
N LYS A 102 -7.46 -16.24 -11.72
CA LYS A 102 -8.00 -16.83 -12.97
C LYS A 102 -8.97 -15.86 -13.69
N VAL A 103 -9.70 -15.07 -12.94
CA VAL A 103 -10.64 -14.04 -13.45
C VAL A 103 -9.94 -13.01 -14.36
N LYS A 104 -8.63 -12.82 -14.21
CA LYS A 104 -7.84 -11.93 -15.07
C LYS A 104 -8.05 -12.20 -16.57
N TYR A 105 -8.04 -13.46 -16.97
CA TYR A 105 -8.14 -13.84 -18.38
C TYR A 105 -9.52 -13.52 -18.97
N ASP A 106 -10.57 -13.66 -18.17
CA ASP A 106 -11.94 -13.33 -18.57
C ASP A 106 -12.10 -11.80 -18.73
N LEU A 107 -11.57 -11.02 -17.79
CA LEU A 107 -11.55 -9.55 -17.87
C LEU A 107 -10.76 -9.04 -19.08
N LEU A 108 -9.63 -9.65 -19.37
CA LEU A 108 -8.83 -9.30 -20.56
C LEU A 108 -9.59 -9.58 -21.85
N LYS A 109 -10.28 -10.71 -21.92
CA LYS A 109 -11.09 -11.07 -23.10
C LYS A 109 -12.24 -10.10 -23.31
N GLU A 110 -12.96 -9.73 -22.27
CA GLU A 110 -14.02 -8.71 -22.32
C GLU A 110 -13.49 -7.36 -22.80
N ALA A 111 -12.30 -6.97 -22.31
CA ALA A 111 -11.64 -5.75 -22.75
C ALA A 111 -11.30 -5.79 -24.25
N ASP A 112 -10.74 -6.89 -24.73
CA ASP A 112 -10.41 -7.07 -26.16
C ASP A 112 -11.66 -6.99 -27.03
N GLU A 113 -12.76 -7.63 -26.66
CA GLU A 113 -14.03 -7.55 -27.38
C GLU A 113 -14.59 -6.11 -27.46
N THR A 114 -14.40 -5.35 -26.37
CA THR A 114 -14.84 -3.94 -26.32
C THR A 114 -13.98 -3.07 -27.21
N ILE A 115 -12.66 -3.28 -27.20
CA ILE A 115 -11.72 -2.54 -28.04
C ILE A 115 -11.94 -2.84 -29.52
N GLU A 116 -12.23 -4.10 -29.89
CA GLU A 116 -12.61 -4.43 -31.26
C GLU A 116 -13.86 -3.65 -31.72
N LYS A 117 -14.84 -3.46 -30.84
CA LYS A 117 -16.03 -2.66 -31.17
C LYS A 117 -15.66 -1.19 -31.40
N ILE A 118 -14.79 -0.61 -30.56
CA ILE A 118 -14.29 0.76 -30.71
C ILE A 118 -13.55 0.91 -32.05
N GLU A 119 -12.66 -0.02 -32.38
CA GLU A 119 -11.94 0.00 -33.64
C GLU A 119 -12.86 -0.13 -34.86
N LYS A 120 -13.91 -0.98 -34.77
CA LYS A 120 -14.93 -1.10 -35.84
C LYS A 120 -15.70 0.20 -36.01
N MET A 121 -16.01 0.93 -34.93
CA MET A 121 -16.65 2.25 -35.02
C MET A 121 -15.75 3.28 -35.69
N TYR A 122 -14.47 3.30 -35.32
CA TYR A 122 -13.48 4.17 -35.97
C TYR A 122 -13.33 3.88 -37.44
N LYS A 123 -13.15 2.62 -37.84
CA LYS A 123 -13.06 2.21 -39.27
C LYS A 123 -14.30 2.57 -40.10
N ARG A 124 -15.48 2.69 -39.44
CA ARG A 124 -16.72 3.13 -40.10
C ARG A 124 -16.90 4.65 -40.10
N GLY A 125 -15.97 5.40 -39.51
CA GLY A 125 -16.01 6.86 -39.48
C GLY A 125 -16.99 7.45 -38.43
N PHE A 126 -17.48 6.66 -37.47
CA PHE A 126 -18.39 7.13 -36.44
C PHE A 126 -17.69 7.92 -35.32
N ILE A 127 -16.42 7.70 -35.11
CA ILE A 127 -15.61 8.36 -34.08
C ILE A 127 -14.29 8.87 -34.67
N SER A 128 -13.77 9.96 -34.08
CA SER A 128 -12.45 10.50 -34.45
C SER A 128 -11.30 9.65 -33.88
N ASP A 129 -10.08 9.87 -34.36
CA ASP A 129 -8.90 9.17 -33.81
C ASP A 129 -8.62 9.54 -32.36
N GLU A 130 -8.84 10.81 -31.98
CA GLU A 130 -8.70 11.26 -30.59
C GLU A 130 -9.70 10.57 -29.68
N GLU A 131 -10.96 10.49 -30.09
CA GLU A 131 -12.01 9.82 -29.31
C GLU A 131 -11.75 8.30 -29.21
N ARG A 132 -11.26 7.67 -30.28
CA ARG A 132 -10.84 6.28 -30.25
C ARG A 132 -9.73 6.06 -29.21
N TYR A 133 -8.69 6.90 -29.27
CA TYR A 133 -7.56 6.85 -28.34
C TYR A 133 -8.01 6.99 -26.89
N GLU A 134 -8.83 7.97 -26.58
CA GLU A 134 -9.33 8.19 -25.20
C GLU A 134 -10.14 6.99 -24.70
N ARG A 135 -11.05 6.46 -25.52
CA ARG A 135 -11.87 5.29 -25.14
C ARG A 135 -11.05 4.04 -24.93
N VAL A 136 -10.02 3.81 -25.73
CA VAL A 136 -9.11 2.66 -25.57
C VAL A 136 -8.31 2.77 -24.26
N ILE A 137 -7.78 3.95 -23.97
CA ILE A 137 -7.03 4.17 -22.72
C ILE A 137 -7.94 4.04 -21.50
N GLU A 138 -9.13 4.60 -21.55
CA GLU A 138 -10.12 4.49 -20.47
C GLU A 138 -10.47 3.02 -20.19
N LYS A 139 -10.78 2.22 -21.23
CA LYS A 139 -11.10 0.80 -21.06
C LYS A 139 -9.93 0.01 -20.47
N TRP A 140 -8.70 0.24 -20.94
CA TRP A 140 -7.52 -0.43 -20.37
C TRP A 140 -7.20 0.00 -18.95
N THR A 141 -7.43 1.25 -18.61
CA THR A 141 -7.27 1.74 -17.23
C THR A 141 -8.29 1.08 -16.31
N GLN A 142 -9.56 1.06 -16.71
CA GLN A 142 -10.63 0.37 -16.00
C GLN A 142 -10.30 -1.11 -15.79
N THR A 143 -9.97 -1.83 -16.87
CA THR A 143 -9.62 -3.26 -16.81
C THR A 143 -8.42 -3.51 -15.88
N THR A 144 -7.45 -2.62 -15.87
CA THR A 144 -6.28 -2.72 -14.99
C THR A 144 -6.67 -2.57 -13.51
N GLU A 145 -7.64 -1.73 -13.20
CA GLU A 145 -8.18 -1.58 -11.84
C GLU A 145 -9.06 -2.76 -11.44
N ASP A 146 -9.90 -3.25 -12.35
CA ASP A 146 -10.74 -4.43 -12.11
C ASP A 146 -9.91 -5.67 -11.81
N VAL A 147 -8.84 -5.89 -12.59
CA VAL A 147 -7.86 -6.96 -12.33
C VAL A 147 -7.16 -6.77 -10.98
N ALA A 148 -6.84 -5.52 -10.60
CA ALA A 148 -6.21 -5.25 -9.32
C ALA A 148 -7.14 -5.51 -8.14
N ASN A 149 -8.42 -5.18 -8.27
CA ASN A 149 -9.43 -5.45 -7.24
C ASN A 149 -9.69 -6.96 -7.12
N ALA A 150 -9.91 -7.65 -8.24
CA ALA A 150 -10.07 -9.10 -8.28
C ALA A 150 -8.85 -9.84 -7.67
N LEU A 151 -7.64 -9.32 -7.90
CA LEU A 151 -6.43 -9.86 -7.28
C LEU A 151 -6.45 -9.71 -5.76
N MET A 152 -6.76 -8.50 -5.26
CA MET A 152 -6.80 -8.26 -3.81
C MET A 152 -7.86 -9.11 -3.11
N ASP A 153 -9.01 -9.31 -3.75
CA ASP A 153 -10.10 -10.13 -3.22
C ASP A 153 -9.76 -11.65 -3.24
N SER A 154 -8.91 -12.08 -4.18
CA SER A 154 -8.49 -13.48 -4.30
C SER A 154 -7.36 -13.88 -3.36
N LEU A 155 -6.64 -12.90 -2.78
CA LEU A 155 -5.54 -13.19 -1.86
C LEU A 155 -6.06 -13.58 -0.48
N ASP A 156 -5.47 -14.64 0.09
CA ASP A 156 -5.72 -15.03 1.48
C ASP A 156 -5.18 -13.94 2.42
N LYS A 157 -5.93 -13.65 3.49
CA LYS A 157 -5.51 -12.73 4.56
C LYS A 157 -4.20 -13.14 5.25
N PHE A 158 -3.88 -14.42 5.27
CA PHE A 158 -2.63 -14.96 5.79
C PHE A 158 -1.50 -15.03 4.76
N ASN A 159 -1.75 -14.60 3.53
CA ASN A 159 -0.67 -14.48 2.55
C ASN A 159 0.34 -13.41 2.99
N PRO A 160 1.66 -13.71 3.07
CA PRO A 160 2.66 -12.76 3.52
C PRO A 160 2.68 -11.45 2.76
N ILE A 161 2.45 -11.49 1.44
CA ILE A 161 2.40 -10.30 0.58
C ILE A 161 1.19 -9.43 0.95
N TYR A 162 0.03 -10.06 1.16
CA TYR A 162 -1.17 -9.35 1.60
C TYR A 162 -0.96 -8.69 2.96
N MET A 163 -0.45 -9.45 3.95
CA MET A 163 -0.19 -8.95 5.29
C MET A 163 0.76 -7.75 5.31
N MET A 164 1.85 -7.79 4.52
CA MET A 164 2.80 -6.69 4.44
C MET A 164 2.19 -5.42 3.83
N ALA A 165 1.37 -5.56 2.80
CA ALA A 165 0.75 -4.44 2.13
C ALA A 165 -0.43 -3.85 2.92
N ASP A 166 -1.27 -4.70 3.52
CA ASP A 166 -2.43 -4.28 4.30
C ASP A 166 -2.00 -3.57 5.60
N SER A 167 -0.99 -4.09 6.28
CA SER A 167 -0.40 -3.41 7.45
C SER A 167 0.29 -2.08 7.11
N GLY A 168 0.65 -1.86 5.85
CA GLY A 168 1.41 -0.69 5.41
C GLY A 168 2.90 -0.76 5.78
N ALA A 169 3.39 -1.90 6.24
CA ALA A 169 4.79 -2.10 6.59
C ALA A 169 5.70 -2.01 5.36
N ARG A 170 5.34 -2.73 4.30
CA ARG A 170 6.09 -2.69 3.03
C ARG A 170 5.18 -3.08 1.87
N GLY A 171 5.43 -2.45 0.73
CA GLY A 171 4.65 -2.68 -0.48
C GLY A 171 3.41 -1.80 -0.57
N SER A 172 2.88 -1.72 -1.78
CA SER A 172 1.63 -1.02 -2.08
C SER A 172 0.76 -1.89 -2.98
N LYS A 173 -0.54 -1.60 -3.02
CA LYS A 173 -1.47 -2.26 -3.96
C LYS A 173 -0.97 -2.17 -5.41
N SER A 174 -0.37 -1.04 -5.80
CA SER A 174 0.21 -0.85 -7.13
C SER A 174 1.38 -1.80 -7.43
N GLN A 175 2.22 -2.09 -6.44
CA GLN A 175 3.33 -3.05 -6.61
C GLN A 175 2.83 -4.48 -6.70
N ILE A 176 1.86 -4.87 -5.88
CA ILE A 176 1.22 -6.20 -5.93
C ILE A 176 0.50 -6.40 -7.28
N LYS A 177 -0.19 -5.38 -7.77
CA LYS A 177 -0.82 -5.38 -9.08
C LYS A 177 0.17 -5.72 -10.21
N GLN A 178 1.37 -5.15 -10.17
CA GLN A 178 2.39 -5.44 -11.18
C GLN A 178 3.00 -6.84 -11.02
N LEU A 179 3.07 -7.36 -9.78
CA LEU A 179 3.64 -8.69 -9.52
C LEU A 179 2.73 -9.83 -9.98
N ALA A 180 1.42 -9.75 -9.69
CA ALA A 180 0.48 -10.85 -9.86
C ALA A 180 -0.73 -10.51 -10.75
N GLY A 181 -1.01 -9.25 -10.98
CA GLY A 181 -2.13 -8.81 -11.81
C GLY A 181 -1.70 -8.49 -13.24
N MET A 182 -1.71 -7.22 -13.57
CA MET A 182 -1.40 -6.68 -14.88
C MET A 182 -0.56 -5.41 -14.71
N ARG A 183 0.48 -5.25 -15.50
CA ARG A 183 1.30 -4.05 -15.45
C ARG A 183 0.58 -2.82 -16.01
N GLY A 184 -0.22 -3.01 -17.07
CA GLY A 184 -1.07 -1.98 -17.64
C GLY A 184 -0.40 -1.08 -18.66
N LEU A 185 -0.95 0.11 -18.83
CA LEU A 185 -0.50 1.08 -19.83
C LEU A 185 0.84 1.73 -19.43
N MET A 186 1.68 2.00 -20.41
CA MET A 186 2.97 2.64 -20.25
C MET A 186 2.99 4.00 -20.95
N ALA A 187 3.70 4.96 -20.35
CA ALA A 187 3.96 6.25 -20.99
C ALA A 187 5.20 6.18 -21.87
N SER A 188 5.12 6.77 -23.06
CA SER A 188 6.29 6.97 -23.93
C SER A 188 7.24 8.02 -23.30
N PRO A 189 8.47 8.14 -23.79
CA PRO A 189 9.39 9.20 -23.34
C PRO A 189 8.83 10.62 -23.51
N SER A 190 7.98 10.84 -24.54
CA SER A 190 7.31 12.11 -24.78
C SER A 190 6.17 12.44 -23.82
N GLY A 191 5.75 11.46 -22.98
CA GLY A 191 4.65 11.61 -22.03
C GLY A 191 3.29 11.10 -22.54
N LYS A 192 3.15 10.81 -23.85
CA LYS A 192 1.92 10.21 -24.38
C LYS A 192 1.80 8.75 -23.92
N ILE A 193 0.61 8.32 -23.55
CA ILE A 193 0.34 6.94 -23.15
C ILE A 193 0.32 6.06 -24.40
N ILE A 194 0.96 4.91 -24.33
CA ILE A 194 0.98 3.91 -25.42
C ILE A 194 -0.30 3.09 -25.32
N GLU A 195 -1.06 3.00 -26.41
CA GLU A 195 -2.36 2.31 -26.47
C GLU A 195 -2.27 0.80 -26.20
N LEU A 196 -1.09 0.21 -26.39
CA LEU A 196 -0.85 -1.20 -26.16
C LEU A 196 -0.48 -1.42 -24.68
N PRO A 197 -1.34 -2.08 -23.88
CA PRO A 197 -1.04 -2.34 -22.48
C PRO A 197 -0.10 -3.53 -22.32
N ILE A 198 0.66 -3.56 -21.25
CA ILE A 198 1.38 -4.76 -20.82
C ILE A 198 0.39 -5.61 -20.03
N ARG A 199 -0.05 -6.72 -20.63
CA ARG A 199 -1.06 -7.63 -20.05
C ARG A 199 -0.46 -8.59 -19.04
N ALA A 200 0.80 -8.94 -19.23
CA ALA A 200 1.50 -9.84 -18.34
C ALA A 200 1.82 -9.20 -16.98
N SER A 201 1.92 -10.05 -15.99
CA SER A 201 2.50 -9.72 -14.69
C SER A 201 3.96 -10.16 -14.62
N PHE A 202 4.71 -9.69 -13.64
CA PHE A 202 6.09 -10.16 -13.44
C PHE A 202 6.15 -11.66 -13.10
N LYS A 203 5.11 -12.19 -12.47
CA LYS A 203 5.00 -13.63 -12.18
C LYS A 203 4.90 -14.49 -13.43
N GLU A 204 4.15 -14.02 -14.42
CA GLU A 204 3.97 -14.72 -15.69
C GLU A 204 5.18 -14.57 -16.62
N GLY A 205 5.92 -13.48 -16.44
CA GLY A 205 6.99 -13.06 -17.34
C GLY A 205 6.47 -12.17 -18.48
N LEU A 206 7.30 -11.26 -18.94
CA LEU A 206 6.98 -10.33 -20.01
C LEU A 206 7.44 -10.90 -21.36
N ASP A 207 6.63 -10.71 -22.40
CA ASP A 207 7.06 -10.94 -23.77
C ASP A 207 8.08 -9.87 -24.22
N VAL A 208 8.81 -10.13 -25.29
CA VAL A 208 9.88 -9.24 -25.79
C VAL A 208 9.35 -7.83 -26.05
N ILE A 209 8.19 -7.72 -26.69
CA ILE A 209 7.55 -6.43 -26.99
C ILE A 209 7.13 -5.73 -25.70
N GLU A 210 6.51 -6.44 -24.78
CA GLU A 210 6.09 -5.92 -23.47
C GLU A 210 7.29 -5.46 -22.64
N TYR A 211 8.37 -6.22 -22.66
CA TYR A 211 9.62 -5.84 -22.00
C TYR A 211 10.18 -4.53 -22.59
N PHE A 212 10.23 -4.42 -23.91
CA PHE A 212 10.70 -3.21 -24.58
C PHE A 212 9.85 -1.98 -24.21
N LEU A 213 8.52 -2.10 -24.27
CA LEU A 213 7.61 -1.04 -23.86
C LEU A 213 7.83 -0.63 -22.39
N SER A 214 8.09 -1.61 -21.53
CA SER A 214 8.31 -1.37 -20.10
C SER A 214 9.60 -0.58 -19.83
N THR A 215 10.62 -0.70 -20.67
CA THR A 215 11.90 0.02 -20.50
C THR A 215 11.78 1.52 -20.68
N HIS A 216 10.83 2.00 -21.49
CA HIS A 216 10.58 3.44 -21.67
C HIS A 216 10.19 4.10 -20.37
N GLY A 217 9.26 3.50 -19.61
CA GLY A 217 8.84 4.01 -18.30
C GLY A 217 9.96 3.97 -17.26
N ALA A 218 10.77 2.90 -17.24
CA ALA A 218 11.89 2.77 -16.32
C ALA A 218 12.96 3.84 -16.57
N ARG A 219 13.35 4.05 -17.83
CA ARG A 219 14.33 5.10 -18.18
C ARG A 219 13.84 6.50 -17.85
N LYS A 220 12.58 6.80 -18.16
CA LYS A 220 11.96 8.09 -17.78
C LYS A 220 11.97 8.29 -16.29
N GLY A 221 11.57 7.29 -15.49
CA GLY A 221 11.56 7.36 -14.03
C GLY A 221 12.95 7.62 -13.44
N ASN A 222 13.99 6.98 -13.98
CA ASN A 222 15.38 7.21 -13.56
C ASN A 222 15.83 8.64 -13.88
N ALA A 223 15.53 9.11 -15.10
CA ALA A 223 15.86 10.47 -15.52
C ALA A 223 15.12 11.53 -14.67
N ASP A 224 13.83 11.36 -14.46
CA ASP A 224 13.01 12.28 -13.64
C ASP A 224 13.50 12.33 -12.18
N THR A 225 13.91 11.20 -11.63
CA THR A 225 14.47 11.15 -10.27
C THR A 225 15.79 11.90 -10.19
N ALA A 226 16.70 11.69 -11.15
CA ALA A 226 17.98 12.38 -11.20
C ALA A 226 17.80 13.90 -11.37
N LEU A 227 16.87 14.32 -12.23
CA LEU A 227 16.56 15.74 -12.44
C LEU A 227 15.95 16.39 -11.21
N LYS A 228 15.02 15.72 -10.51
CA LYS A 228 14.45 16.22 -9.25
C LYS A 228 15.50 16.39 -8.17
N LEU A 229 16.42 15.45 -8.01
CA LEU A 229 17.55 15.57 -7.08
C LEU A 229 18.46 16.75 -7.44
N SER A 230 18.78 16.93 -8.72
CA SER A 230 19.58 18.05 -9.19
C SER A 230 18.93 19.41 -8.88
N LEU A 231 17.62 19.54 -9.10
CA LEU A 231 16.86 20.75 -8.79
C LEU A 231 16.86 21.08 -7.29
N ILE A 232 16.73 20.09 -6.42
CA ILE A 232 16.80 20.26 -4.96
C ILE A 232 18.17 20.83 -4.57
N HIS A 233 19.25 20.25 -5.07
CA HIS A 233 20.61 20.73 -4.78
C HIS A 233 20.88 22.13 -5.29
N ILE A 234 20.33 22.51 -6.45
CA ILE A 234 20.46 23.88 -6.99
C ILE A 234 19.73 24.87 -6.08
N SER A 235 18.50 24.55 -5.65
CA SER A 235 17.72 25.43 -4.78
C SER A 235 18.32 25.58 -3.39
N GLU A 236 18.89 24.51 -2.80
CA GLU A 236 19.60 24.59 -1.53
C GLU A 236 20.87 25.44 -1.60
N ARG A 237 21.61 25.39 -2.72
CA ARG A 237 22.78 26.23 -2.94
C ARG A 237 22.40 27.69 -3.14
N ALA A 238 21.34 27.98 -3.87
CA ALA A 238 20.85 29.37 -4.04
C ALA A 238 20.39 29.96 -2.70
N GLY A 239 19.67 29.21 -1.87
CA GLY A 239 19.24 29.68 -0.54
C GLY A 239 20.38 29.86 0.48
N LYS A 240 21.58 29.30 0.23
CA LYS A 240 22.77 29.52 1.06
C LYS A 240 23.62 30.72 0.57
N ALA A 241 23.47 31.11 -0.68
CA ALA A 241 24.20 32.29 -1.23
C ALA A 241 23.58 33.61 -0.78
N ASP A 242 22.33 33.63 -0.34
CA ASP A 242 21.59 34.80 0.14
C ASP A 242 21.62 34.97 1.68
N ARG A 243 22.47 34.24 2.39
CA ARG A 243 22.76 34.37 3.81
C ARG A 243 24.25 34.68 4.04
#